data_851d9466e76f6c3508ec4357a6cdba3c
#
_entry.id   851d9466e76f6c3508ec4357a6cdba3c
#
_cell.length_a   1.000
_cell.length_b   1.000
_cell.length_c   1.000
_cell.angle_alpha   90.00
_cell.angle_beta   90.00
_cell.angle_gamma   90.00
#
_symmetry.space_group_name_H-M   'P 1'
#
loop_
_entity.id
_entity.type
_entity.pdbx_description
1 polymer ?
#
loop_
_entity_poly.entity_id
_entity_poly.type
_entity_poly.pdbx_seq_one_letter_code
_entity_poly.pdbx_strand_id
1 'polypeptide(L)'
;MKILVLGGTRFFGVHLVNTLLLQGHEVAVATRGNAKPRFIAPVEEIRVDRIREESMRAAFSGREFDVVYDDLAYCSNDVKTALETVRCRRYVMVSSISVYELKENTRETDYDPYRETLIWGGRSAFDYGTGKRQAEAALVQAFPEQESVMVRFPVVLGRDDYTERLRFYAAHTAKGIAMLVENENCPVSFISAEECGRFLAFLADSTLEGPVNAAASGTITIGEIIRYTEEKTGKKAVLSTEGEEAPYNGFPGFSINTEKAEGAGYHFSGLDTWIYRLLDFYGEMEG
;
A
#
# COMPACT_ATOMS: atom_id res chain seq x y z
N MET A 1 18.17 10.54 10.83
CA MET A 1 17.71 9.38 11.60
C MET A 1 18.27 8.12 10.96
N LYS A 2 18.37 7.05 11.75
CA LYS A 2 18.68 5.70 11.29
C LYS A 2 17.39 4.92 11.09
N ILE A 3 17.10 4.57 9.85
CA ILE A 3 15.80 4.02 9.44
C ILE A 3 15.97 2.63 8.85
N LEU A 4 15.11 1.71 9.25
CA LEU A 4 15.00 0.38 8.67
C LEU A 4 13.71 0.27 7.87
N VAL A 5 13.80 -0.29 6.64
CA VAL A 5 12.63 -0.69 5.85
C VAL A 5 12.64 -2.22 5.70
N LEU A 6 11.68 -2.89 6.34
CA LEU A 6 11.40 -4.31 6.13
C LEU A 6 10.62 -4.44 4.81
N GLY A 7 11.33 -4.72 3.72
CA GLY A 7 10.82 -4.61 2.36
C GLY A 7 11.53 -3.52 1.57
N GLY A 8 10.79 -2.57 1.00
CA GLY A 8 11.35 -1.36 0.37
C GLY A 8 12.01 -1.56 -1.00
N THR A 9 12.01 -2.76 -1.57
CA THR A 9 12.75 -3.06 -2.81
C THR A 9 11.87 -3.22 -4.05
N ARG A 10 10.58 -2.97 -3.93
CA ARG A 10 9.62 -3.01 -5.04
C ARG A 10 8.58 -1.93 -4.88
N PHE A 11 8.04 -1.46 -6.02
CA PHE A 11 6.89 -0.60 -6.10
C PHE A 11 7.01 0.64 -5.18
N PHE A 12 5.97 1.01 -4.43
CA PHE A 12 5.99 2.17 -3.54
C PHE A 12 7.12 2.13 -2.49
N GLY A 13 7.61 0.95 -2.12
CA GLY A 13 8.75 0.82 -1.21
C GLY A 13 10.04 1.42 -1.76
N VAL A 14 10.26 1.38 -3.08
CA VAL A 14 11.40 2.06 -3.73
C VAL A 14 11.25 3.58 -3.62
N HIS A 15 10.03 4.10 -3.80
CA HIS A 15 9.74 5.53 -3.64
C HIS A 15 9.94 5.99 -2.19
N LEU A 16 9.53 5.17 -1.20
CA LEU A 16 9.80 5.42 0.21
C LEU A 16 11.29 5.55 0.48
N VAL A 17 12.08 4.53 0.10
CA VAL A 17 13.54 4.53 0.32
C VAL A 17 14.19 5.74 -0.32
N ASN A 18 13.86 6.04 -1.57
CA ASN A 18 14.41 7.20 -2.27
C ASN A 18 14.02 8.53 -1.61
N THR A 19 12.79 8.67 -1.12
CA THR A 19 12.36 9.89 -0.42
C THR A 19 13.11 10.06 0.90
N LEU A 20 13.29 9.00 1.68
CA LEU A 20 14.07 9.03 2.91
C LEU A 20 15.55 9.40 2.67
N LEU A 21 16.14 8.88 1.58
CA LEU A 21 17.51 9.25 1.18
C LEU A 21 17.61 10.74 0.79
N LEU A 22 16.62 11.26 0.06
CA LEU A 22 16.55 12.70 -0.29
C LEU A 22 16.43 13.59 0.95
N GLN A 23 15.78 13.11 2.00
CA GLN A 23 15.67 13.81 3.29
C GLN A 23 16.94 13.67 4.15
N GLY A 24 17.97 12.96 3.68
CA GLY A 24 19.25 12.83 4.37
C GLY A 24 19.27 11.80 5.50
N HIS A 25 18.35 10.83 5.48
CA HIS A 25 18.34 9.75 6.46
C HIS A 25 19.34 8.63 6.09
N GLU A 26 19.85 7.95 7.11
CA GLU A 26 20.60 6.70 6.97
C GLU A 26 19.59 5.56 6.84
N VAL A 27 19.52 4.91 5.65
CA VAL A 27 18.50 3.90 5.36
C VAL A 27 19.13 2.52 5.19
N ALA A 28 18.57 1.55 5.91
CA ALA A 28 18.81 0.13 5.71
C ALA A 28 17.54 -0.53 5.13
N VAL A 29 17.70 -1.43 4.17
CA VAL A 29 16.61 -2.26 3.64
C VAL A 29 16.83 -3.72 3.99
N ALA A 30 15.78 -4.38 4.48
CA ALA A 30 15.87 -5.76 4.91
C ALA A 30 14.96 -6.66 4.09
N THR A 31 15.56 -7.56 3.30
CA THR A 31 14.86 -8.43 2.36
C THR A 31 15.60 -9.76 2.16
N ARG A 32 14.98 -10.68 1.42
CA ARG A 32 15.62 -11.91 0.97
C ARG A 32 16.66 -11.71 -0.15
N GLY A 33 16.78 -10.48 -0.69
CA GLY A 33 17.73 -10.15 -1.76
C GLY A 33 17.30 -10.61 -3.17
N ASN A 34 16.01 -10.84 -3.40
CA ASN A 34 15.51 -11.33 -4.70
C ASN A 34 15.26 -10.21 -5.72
N ALA A 35 15.06 -8.97 -5.27
CA ALA A 35 14.91 -7.79 -6.12
C ALA A 35 16.21 -6.99 -6.13
N LYS A 36 16.46 -6.31 -7.26
CA LYS A 36 17.62 -5.41 -7.44
C LYS A 36 17.09 -4.00 -7.77
N PRO A 37 16.57 -3.26 -6.79
CA PRO A 37 16.08 -1.92 -7.02
C PRO A 37 17.22 -0.97 -7.39
N ARG A 38 16.89 0.11 -8.08
CA ARG A 38 17.83 1.23 -8.28
C ARG A 38 17.44 2.35 -7.33
N PHE A 39 18.21 2.48 -6.27
CA PHE A 39 18.10 3.62 -5.36
C PHE A 39 18.96 4.79 -5.85
N ILE A 40 18.58 6.00 -5.46
CA ILE A 40 19.30 7.24 -5.82
C ILE A 40 20.66 7.39 -5.13
N ALA A 41 20.87 6.66 -4.03
CA ALA A 41 22.11 6.58 -3.27
C ALA A 41 22.29 5.17 -2.67
N PRO A 42 23.49 4.79 -2.25
CA PRO A 42 23.72 3.52 -1.57
C PRO A 42 22.91 3.40 -0.27
N VAL A 43 22.37 2.21 -0.01
CA VAL A 43 21.71 1.81 1.23
C VAL A 43 22.40 0.62 1.83
N GLU A 44 22.26 0.42 3.13
CA GLU A 44 22.65 -0.84 3.76
C GLU A 44 21.64 -1.93 3.37
N GLU A 45 22.11 -3.01 2.73
CA GLU A 45 21.29 -4.17 2.42
C GLU A 45 21.45 -5.26 3.47
N ILE A 46 20.38 -5.58 4.20
CA ILE A 46 20.34 -6.64 5.21
C ILE A 46 19.59 -7.83 4.62
N ARG A 47 20.30 -8.95 4.46
CA ARG A 47 19.67 -10.18 3.97
C ARG A 47 18.95 -10.91 5.09
N VAL A 48 17.62 -11.02 5.02
CA VAL A 48 16.79 -11.61 6.05
C VAL A 48 15.56 -12.29 5.46
N ASP A 49 15.14 -13.38 6.07
CA ASP A 49 13.82 -13.99 5.86
C ASP A 49 12.92 -13.62 7.02
N ARG A 50 12.03 -12.65 6.81
CA ARG A 50 11.20 -12.07 7.87
C ARG A 50 10.18 -13.05 8.48
N ILE A 51 9.82 -14.14 7.77
CA ILE A 51 8.91 -15.15 8.31
C ILE A 51 9.61 -16.15 9.24
N ARG A 52 10.96 -16.08 9.32
CA ARG A 52 11.76 -16.93 10.20
C ARG A 52 12.33 -16.10 11.33
N GLU A 53 11.80 -16.31 12.53
CA GLU A 53 12.21 -15.56 13.73
C GLU A 53 13.72 -15.63 13.97
N GLU A 54 14.33 -16.80 13.81
CA GLU A 54 15.80 -16.96 13.95
C GLU A 54 16.59 -16.08 12.98
N SER A 55 16.12 -15.96 11.73
CA SER A 55 16.73 -15.09 10.71
C SER A 55 16.61 -13.61 11.12
N MET A 56 15.45 -13.19 11.61
CA MET A 56 15.21 -11.84 12.11
C MET A 56 16.09 -11.55 13.33
N ARG A 57 16.09 -12.44 14.31
CA ARG A 57 16.88 -12.29 15.53
C ARG A 57 18.39 -12.21 15.23
N ALA A 58 18.89 -13.05 14.34
CA ALA A 58 20.30 -13.01 13.93
C ALA A 58 20.67 -11.72 13.18
N ALA A 59 19.78 -11.22 12.30
CA ALA A 59 20.04 -10.02 11.51
C ALA A 59 20.00 -8.72 12.33
N PHE A 60 19.20 -8.67 13.40
CA PHE A 60 18.94 -7.45 14.15
C PHE A 60 19.46 -7.42 15.58
N SER A 61 20.16 -8.51 16.04
CA SER A 61 20.76 -8.55 17.38
C SER A 61 21.69 -7.37 17.63
N GLY A 62 21.41 -6.61 18.69
CA GLY A 62 22.21 -5.43 19.09
C GLY A 62 22.03 -4.20 18.18
N ARG A 63 21.09 -4.21 17.26
CA ARG A 63 20.79 -3.07 16.38
C ARG A 63 19.57 -2.31 16.88
N GLU A 64 19.64 -1.00 16.76
CA GLU A 64 18.54 -0.08 17.09
C GLU A 64 18.32 0.90 15.93
N PHE A 65 17.06 1.29 15.71
CA PHE A 65 16.63 2.21 14.67
C PHE A 65 15.72 3.30 15.28
N ASP A 66 15.77 4.48 14.70
CA ASP A 66 14.83 5.54 15.08
C ASP A 66 13.42 5.19 14.59
N VAL A 67 13.33 4.73 13.32
CA VAL A 67 12.07 4.34 12.67
C VAL A 67 12.23 3.01 11.95
N VAL A 68 11.22 2.16 12.09
CA VAL A 68 11.07 0.93 11.28
C VAL A 68 9.80 1.06 10.45
N TYR A 69 9.96 0.94 9.13
CA TYR A 69 8.84 0.75 8.19
C TYR A 69 8.67 -0.74 7.91
N ASP A 70 7.46 -1.23 8.09
CA ASP A 70 7.12 -2.62 7.77
C ASP A 70 6.11 -2.70 6.61
N ASP A 71 6.66 -2.83 5.38
CA ASP A 71 5.87 -3.01 4.16
C ASP A 71 5.31 -4.43 4.03
N LEU A 72 5.75 -5.33 4.91
CA LEU A 72 5.53 -6.77 4.79
C LEU A 72 4.76 -7.38 5.97
N ALA A 73 4.09 -6.59 6.80
CA ALA A 73 3.23 -7.09 7.88
C ALA A 73 1.87 -7.53 7.32
N TYR A 74 1.68 -8.83 7.14
CA TYR A 74 0.46 -9.43 6.57
C TYR A 74 -0.37 -10.22 7.59
N CYS A 75 0.11 -10.41 8.80
CA CYS A 75 -0.57 -11.17 9.85
C CYS A 75 -0.02 -10.83 11.23
N SER A 76 -0.67 -11.31 12.28
CA SER A 76 -0.27 -11.08 13.68
C SER A 76 1.14 -11.56 13.99
N ASN A 77 1.54 -12.74 13.48
CA ASN A 77 2.89 -13.26 13.69
C ASN A 77 3.97 -12.42 13.01
N ASP A 78 3.66 -11.76 11.90
CA ASP A 78 4.60 -10.86 11.25
C ASP A 78 4.95 -9.68 12.17
N VAL A 79 3.96 -9.06 12.79
CA VAL A 79 4.15 -7.95 13.73
C VAL A 79 4.89 -8.43 14.97
N LYS A 80 4.48 -9.57 15.54
CA LYS A 80 5.16 -10.17 16.69
C LYS A 80 6.64 -10.37 16.42
N THR A 81 6.98 -11.06 15.34
CA THR A 81 8.38 -11.35 14.99
C THR A 81 9.18 -10.06 14.79
N ALA A 82 8.60 -9.04 14.13
CA ALA A 82 9.28 -7.77 13.94
C ALA A 82 9.61 -7.09 15.28
N LEU A 83 8.62 -6.89 16.15
CA LEU A 83 8.79 -6.13 17.39
C LEU A 83 9.52 -6.91 18.50
N GLU A 84 9.55 -8.23 18.46
CA GLU A 84 10.37 -9.04 19.38
C GLU A 84 11.86 -9.12 18.95
N THR A 85 12.18 -8.78 17.70
CA THR A 85 13.55 -8.95 17.17
C THR A 85 14.22 -7.64 16.76
N VAL A 86 13.44 -6.59 16.45
CA VAL A 86 13.96 -5.28 16.02
C VAL A 86 13.59 -4.23 17.08
N ARG A 87 14.60 -3.48 17.55
CA ARG A 87 14.36 -2.34 18.45
C ARG A 87 14.20 -1.06 17.65
N CYS A 88 13.12 -0.31 17.91
CA CYS A 88 12.91 1.00 17.31
C CYS A 88 12.11 1.91 18.26
N ARG A 89 12.29 3.22 18.09
CA ARG A 89 11.44 4.20 18.77
C ARG A 89 10.05 4.19 18.14
N ARG A 90 9.96 4.25 16.82
CA ARG A 90 8.71 4.36 16.05
C ARG A 90 8.55 3.22 15.04
N TYR A 91 7.39 2.63 15.00
CA TYR A 91 7.04 1.55 14.05
C TYR A 91 5.92 1.99 13.11
N VAL A 92 6.18 2.02 11.81
CA VAL A 92 5.23 2.39 10.77
C VAL A 92 4.86 1.15 9.98
N MET A 93 3.65 0.66 10.17
CA MET A 93 3.13 -0.53 9.51
C MET A 93 2.30 -0.16 8.27
N VAL A 94 2.60 -0.73 7.12
CA VAL A 94 1.73 -0.65 5.95
C VAL A 94 0.56 -1.59 6.13
N SER A 95 -0.62 -1.02 6.35
CA SER A 95 -1.91 -1.70 6.40
C SER A 95 -2.67 -1.53 5.07
N SER A 96 -3.97 -1.70 5.07
CA SER A 96 -4.82 -1.64 3.88
C SER A 96 -6.25 -1.24 4.24
N ILE A 97 -6.96 -0.65 3.30
CA ILE A 97 -8.41 -0.46 3.40
C ILE A 97 -9.21 -1.77 3.46
N SER A 98 -8.58 -2.91 3.17
CA SER A 98 -9.22 -4.23 3.30
C SER A 98 -9.59 -4.61 4.74
N VAL A 99 -9.17 -3.81 5.73
CA VAL A 99 -9.65 -3.94 7.12
C VAL A 99 -11.09 -3.48 7.29
N TYR A 100 -11.60 -2.66 6.38
CA TYR A 100 -12.92 -2.06 6.43
C TYR A 100 -14.02 -2.85 5.73
N GLU A 101 -15.25 -2.59 6.12
CA GLU A 101 -16.42 -2.65 5.22
C GLU A 101 -16.46 -1.32 4.46
N LEU A 102 -16.12 -1.37 3.17
CA LEU A 102 -15.93 -0.16 2.35
C LEU A 102 -17.25 0.55 2.09
N LYS A 103 -17.25 1.87 2.19
CA LYS A 103 -18.37 2.78 1.93
C LYS A 103 -17.88 4.15 1.49
N GLU A 104 -18.80 5.02 1.12
CA GLU A 104 -18.47 6.43 0.90
C GLU A 104 -17.94 7.07 2.19
N ASN A 105 -16.88 7.86 2.07
CA ASN A 105 -16.23 8.59 3.16
C ASN A 105 -15.78 7.67 4.33
N THR A 106 -15.17 6.52 4.01
CA THR A 106 -14.64 5.57 5.00
C THR A 106 -13.58 6.23 5.88
N ARG A 107 -13.78 6.20 7.20
CA ARG A 107 -12.93 6.84 8.21
C ARG A 107 -12.12 5.79 9.01
N GLU A 108 -11.06 6.23 9.69
CA GLU A 108 -10.25 5.36 10.55
C GLU A 108 -11.06 4.71 11.66
N THR A 109 -12.10 5.40 12.13
CA THR A 109 -13.02 4.91 13.18
C THR A 109 -14.00 3.81 12.72
N ASP A 110 -14.09 3.54 11.42
CA ASP A 110 -14.96 2.50 10.88
C ASP A 110 -14.42 1.07 11.14
N TYR A 111 -13.14 0.96 11.55
CA TYR A 111 -12.56 -0.27 12.08
C TYR A 111 -11.64 0.04 13.26
N ASP A 112 -11.92 -0.62 14.41
CA ASP A 112 -11.19 -0.43 15.65
C ASP A 112 -10.37 -1.69 16.01
N PRO A 113 -9.03 -1.68 15.80
CA PRO A 113 -8.18 -2.84 16.08
C PRO A 113 -8.07 -3.18 17.57
N TYR A 114 -8.43 -2.26 18.48
CA TYR A 114 -8.45 -2.54 19.92
C TYR A 114 -9.60 -3.47 20.32
N ARG A 115 -10.67 -3.54 19.51
CA ARG A 115 -11.84 -4.40 19.75
C ARG A 115 -11.82 -5.70 18.97
N GLU A 116 -10.86 -5.86 18.04
CA GLU A 116 -10.69 -7.10 17.30
C GLU A 116 -10.27 -8.22 18.23
N THR A 117 -10.81 -9.42 18.05
CA THR A 117 -10.33 -10.60 18.78
C THR A 117 -8.97 -11.00 18.21
N LEU A 118 -7.90 -10.81 18.97
CA LEU A 118 -6.56 -11.13 18.52
C LEU A 118 -6.38 -12.66 18.41
N ILE A 119 -6.02 -13.08 17.21
CA ILE A 119 -5.66 -14.47 16.89
C ILE A 119 -4.22 -14.49 16.36
N TRP A 120 -3.36 -15.25 17.01
CA TRP A 120 -1.99 -15.44 16.51
C TRP A 120 -1.96 -16.44 15.36
N GLY A 121 -1.41 -16.03 14.23
CA GLY A 121 -1.33 -16.90 13.06
C GLY A 121 -0.35 -16.36 12.02
N GLY A 122 0.17 -17.29 11.20
CA GLY A 122 0.97 -16.96 10.02
C GLY A 122 0.09 -16.56 8.84
N ARG A 123 0.73 -16.14 7.73
CA ARG A 123 0.06 -15.63 6.52
C ARG A 123 -0.96 -16.59 5.91
N SER A 124 -0.71 -17.91 6.00
CA SER A 124 -1.62 -18.93 5.46
C SER A 124 -2.84 -19.21 6.34
N ALA A 125 -2.90 -18.64 7.54
CA ALA A 125 -4.01 -18.82 8.47
C ALA A 125 -5.20 -17.89 8.19
N PHE A 126 -5.00 -16.87 7.35
CA PHE A 126 -5.96 -15.79 7.13
C PHE A 126 -6.08 -15.45 5.63
N ASP A 127 -7.25 -14.98 5.21
CA ASP A 127 -7.36 -14.18 4.01
C ASP A 127 -6.65 -12.82 4.19
N TYR A 128 -6.48 -12.06 3.10
CA TYR A 128 -5.71 -10.83 3.15
C TYR A 128 -6.29 -9.78 4.11
N GLY A 129 -7.61 -9.56 4.08
CA GLY A 129 -8.29 -8.57 4.93
C GLY A 129 -8.22 -8.95 6.40
N THR A 130 -8.54 -10.20 6.73
CA THR A 130 -8.42 -10.74 8.09
C THR A 130 -6.97 -10.69 8.57
N GLY A 131 -6.00 -11.05 7.73
CA GLY A 131 -4.58 -10.97 8.10
C GLY A 131 -4.15 -9.55 8.47
N LYS A 132 -4.58 -8.53 7.71
CA LYS A 132 -4.31 -7.13 8.03
C LYS A 132 -5.00 -6.68 9.32
N ARG A 133 -6.27 -7.07 9.56
CA ARG A 133 -6.94 -6.82 10.85
C ARG A 133 -6.16 -7.43 12.01
N GLN A 134 -5.72 -8.68 11.88
CA GLN A 134 -4.95 -9.37 12.91
C GLN A 134 -3.56 -8.74 13.13
N ALA A 135 -2.91 -8.20 12.07
CA ALA A 135 -1.67 -7.46 12.21
C ALA A 135 -1.86 -6.15 12.99
N GLU A 136 -2.91 -5.38 12.69
CA GLU A 136 -3.25 -4.17 13.45
C GLU A 136 -3.61 -4.49 14.91
N ALA A 137 -4.44 -5.51 15.15
CA ALA A 137 -4.81 -5.95 16.49
C ALA A 137 -3.58 -6.38 17.31
N ALA A 138 -2.68 -7.16 16.71
CA ALA A 138 -1.43 -7.57 17.36
C ALA A 138 -0.59 -6.36 17.78
N LEU A 139 -0.46 -5.36 16.90
CA LEU A 139 0.31 -4.16 17.19
C LEU A 139 -0.23 -3.40 18.40
N VAL A 140 -1.53 -3.11 18.42
CA VAL A 140 -2.11 -2.26 19.47
C VAL A 140 -2.39 -2.99 20.79
N GLN A 141 -2.67 -4.33 20.75
CA GLN A 141 -3.04 -5.09 21.94
C GLN A 141 -1.83 -5.75 22.63
N ALA A 142 -0.85 -6.23 21.85
CA ALA A 142 0.31 -6.92 22.40
C ALA A 142 1.55 -6.01 22.59
N PHE A 143 1.59 -4.86 21.87
CA PHE A 143 2.70 -3.89 21.96
C PHE A 143 2.18 -2.45 22.19
N PRO A 144 1.35 -2.23 23.22
CA PRO A 144 0.68 -0.95 23.44
C PRO A 144 1.64 0.22 23.71
N GLU A 145 2.86 -0.07 24.19
CA GLU A 145 3.89 0.95 24.47
C GLU A 145 4.72 1.33 23.23
N GLN A 146 4.54 0.61 22.11
CA GLN A 146 5.26 0.93 20.89
C GLN A 146 4.61 2.12 20.18
N GLU A 147 5.35 3.24 20.08
CA GLU A 147 4.93 4.35 19.21
C GLU A 147 4.71 3.85 17.80
N SER A 148 3.48 3.88 17.28
CA SER A 148 3.17 3.23 16.02
C SER A 148 2.10 3.92 15.18
N VAL A 149 2.22 3.72 13.86
CA VAL A 149 1.24 4.15 12.86
C VAL A 149 0.89 2.98 11.96
N MET A 150 -0.40 2.78 11.70
CA MET A 150 -0.92 1.79 10.75
C MET A 150 -1.49 2.53 9.54
N VAL A 151 -0.79 2.51 8.41
CA VAL A 151 -1.20 3.27 7.22
C VAL A 151 -2.12 2.40 6.37
N ARG A 152 -3.37 2.82 6.24
CA ARG A 152 -4.40 2.12 5.47
C ARG A 152 -4.48 2.69 4.06
N PHE A 153 -3.74 2.07 3.13
CA PHE A 153 -3.76 2.43 1.72
C PHE A 153 -4.93 1.77 0.99
N PRO A 154 -5.57 2.47 0.03
CA PRO A 154 -6.41 1.85 -1.00
C PRO A 154 -5.54 1.10 -2.02
N VAL A 155 -6.10 0.77 -3.17
CA VAL A 155 -5.32 0.22 -4.27
C VAL A 155 -4.25 1.23 -4.67
N VAL A 156 -2.99 0.80 -4.59
CA VAL A 156 -1.85 1.59 -5.03
C VAL A 156 -1.62 1.36 -6.52
N LEU A 157 -1.42 2.43 -7.27
CA LEU A 157 -1.20 2.40 -8.71
C LEU A 157 0.13 3.08 -9.07
N GLY A 158 0.77 2.65 -10.15
CA GLY A 158 2.02 3.23 -10.64
C GLY A 158 2.54 2.51 -11.87
N ARG A 159 3.51 3.11 -12.56
CA ARG A 159 4.11 2.54 -13.78
C ARG A 159 4.79 1.19 -13.57
N ASP A 160 5.23 0.92 -12.36
CA ASP A 160 5.88 -0.30 -11.88
C ASP A 160 4.94 -1.21 -11.09
N ASP A 161 3.61 -0.99 -11.21
CA ASP A 161 2.59 -1.87 -10.62
C ASP A 161 2.62 -3.24 -11.30
N TYR A 162 3.24 -4.20 -10.62
CA TYR A 162 3.34 -5.59 -11.08
C TYR A 162 2.02 -6.36 -11.06
N THR A 163 0.95 -5.79 -10.48
CA THR A 163 -0.39 -6.40 -10.49
C THR A 163 -1.15 -6.10 -11.77
N GLU A 164 -0.73 -5.07 -12.50
CA GLU A 164 -1.26 -4.63 -13.81
C GLU A 164 -2.78 -4.39 -13.85
N ARG A 165 -3.42 -4.22 -12.68
CA ARG A 165 -4.89 -4.12 -12.58
C ARG A 165 -5.47 -2.94 -13.36
N LEU A 166 -4.84 -1.77 -13.32
CA LEU A 166 -5.31 -0.63 -14.12
C LEU A 166 -4.97 -0.80 -15.60
N ARG A 167 -3.79 -1.39 -15.91
CA ARG A 167 -3.38 -1.71 -17.27
C ARG A 167 -4.35 -2.64 -17.98
N PHE A 168 -5.01 -3.54 -17.26
CA PHE A 168 -6.03 -4.45 -17.78
C PHE A 168 -7.04 -3.73 -18.68
N TYR A 169 -7.62 -2.62 -18.22
CA TYR A 169 -8.63 -1.86 -18.98
C TYR A 169 -8.05 -1.27 -20.28
N ALA A 170 -6.86 -0.71 -20.22
CA ALA A 170 -6.18 -0.15 -21.39
C ALA A 170 -5.85 -1.25 -22.42
N ALA A 171 -5.29 -2.36 -21.94
CA ALA A 171 -4.88 -3.47 -22.80
C ALA A 171 -6.07 -4.15 -23.48
N HIS A 172 -7.15 -4.43 -22.73
CA HIS A 172 -8.34 -5.09 -23.28
C HIS A 172 -9.06 -4.20 -24.29
N THR A 173 -9.20 -2.89 -23.99
CA THR A 173 -9.79 -1.93 -24.95
C THR A 173 -8.93 -1.85 -26.22
N ALA A 174 -7.62 -1.72 -26.11
CA ALA A 174 -6.72 -1.61 -27.25
C ALA A 174 -6.73 -2.88 -28.13
N LYS A 175 -6.89 -4.07 -27.53
CA LYS A 175 -6.89 -5.37 -28.24
C LYS A 175 -8.27 -5.87 -28.65
N GLY A 176 -9.35 -5.22 -28.20
CA GLY A 176 -10.72 -5.65 -28.42
C GLY A 176 -11.05 -6.97 -27.70
N ILE A 177 -10.41 -7.22 -26.55
CA ILE A 177 -10.66 -8.40 -25.72
C ILE A 177 -11.86 -8.12 -24.83
N ALA A 178 -12.81 -9.08 -24.75
CA ALA A 178 -14.02 -8.92 -23.95
C ALA A 178 -13.71 -8.91 -22.45
N MET A 179 -14.33 -7.98 -21.73
CA MET A 179 -14.23 -7.80 -20.26
C MET A 179 -15.59 -8.02 -19.61
N LEU A 180 -15.62 -8.74 -18.50
CA LEU A 180 -16.75 -8.74 -17.58
C LEU A 180 -16.55 -7.63 -16.54
N VAL A 181 -17.35 -6.57 -16.64
CA VAL A 181 -17.37 -5.44 -15.69
C VAL A 181 -18.75 -5.41 -15.02
N GLU A 182 -18.77 -5.62 -13.71
CA GLU A 182 -20.04 -5.74 -12.96
C GLU A 182 -20.62 -4.39 -12.56
N ASN A 183 -19.77 -3.39 -12.29
CA ASN A 183 -20.22 -2.12 -11.74
C ASN A 183 -19.43 -0.92 -12.32
N GLU A 184 -19.82 -0.49 -13.51
CA GLU A 184 -19.16 0.64 -14.20
C GLU A 184 -19.27 1.97 -13.46
N ASN A 185 -20.33 2.16 -12.67
CA ASN A 185 -20.62 3.42 -11.96
C ASN A 185 -20.00 3.44 -10.55
N CYS A 186 -19.21 2.43 -10.19
CA CYS A 186 -18.59 2.31 -8.88
C CYS A 186 -17.46 3.33 -8.74
N PRO A 187 -17.57 4.37 -7.89
CA PRO A 187 -16.47 5.26 -7.59
C PRO A 187 -15.45 4.55 -6.73
N VAL A 188 -14.16 4.67 -7.06
CA VAL A 188 -13.05 4.02 -6.39
C VAL A 188 -11.98 5.05 -6.03
N SER A 189 -11.47 4.97 -4.80
CA SER A 189 -10.29 5.72 -4.37
C SER A 189 -9.01 4.95 -4.70
N PHE A 190 -8.01 5.68 -5.14
CA PHE A 190 -6.66 5.17 -5.41
C PHE A 190 -5.60 6.05 -4.74
N ILE A 191 -4.36 5.59 -4.76
CA ILE A 191 -3.18 6.40 -4.43
C ILE A 191 -2.03 6.02 -5.36
N SER A 192 -1.17 6.98 -5.74
CA SER A 192 0.01 6.66 -6.54
C SER A 192 1.14 6.07 -5.69
N ALA A 193 1.95 5.20 -6.29
CA ALA A 193 3.11 4.60 -5.62
C ALA A 193 4.11 5.68 -5.14
N GLU A 194 4.29 6.73 -5.92
CA GLU A 194 5.14 7.87 -5.56
C GLU A 194 4.59 8.58 -4.32
N GLU A 195 3.27 8.78 -4.24
CA GLU A 195 2.65 9.45 -3.10
C GLU A 195 2.66 8.57 -1.85
N CYS A 196 2.47 7.25 -1.98
CA CYS A 196 2.69 6.32 -0.88
C CYS A 196 4.07 6.49 -0.27
N GLY A 197 5.12 6.55 -1.10
CA GLY A 197 6.50 6.74 -0.64
C GLY A 197 6.69 8.07 0.08
N ARG A 198 6.13 9.17 -0.46
CA ARG A 198 6.20 10.50 0.18
C ARG A 198 5.45 10.54 1.50
N PHE A 199 4.24 9.99 1.55
CA PHE A 199 3.44 9.96 2.78
C PHE A 199 4.09 9.11 3.87
N LEU A 200 4.57 7.92 3.53
CA LEU A 200 5.32 7.10 4.48
C LEU A 200 6.55 7.85 5.01
N ALA A 201 7.33 8.50 4.15
CA ALA A 201 8.50 9.26 4.58
C ALA A 201 8.13 10.45 5.49
N PHE A 202 7.00 11.14 5.25
CA PHE A 202 6.47 12.17 6.12
C PHE A 202 6.22 11.65 7.56
N LEU A 203 5.83 10.39 7.71
CA LEU A 203 5.54 9.80 9.02
C LEU A 203 6.78 9.60 9.89
N ALA A 204 8.00 9.72 9.36
CA ALA A 204 9.23 9.59 10.15
C ALA A 204 9.31 10.64 11.28
N ASP A 205 8.90 11.87 10.98
CA ASP A 205 8.93 13.02 11.91
C ASP A 205 7.53 13.49 12.35
N SER A 206 6.47 12.82 11.89
CA SER A 206 5.09 13.18 12.21
C SER A 206 4.72 12.77 13.65
N THR A 207 3.78 13.49 14.22
CA THR A 207 3.14 13.14 15.51
C THR A 207 1.92 12.23 15.37
N LEU A 208 1.60 11.79 14.13
CA LEU A 208 0.49 10.88 13.89
C LEU A 208 0.72 9.53 14.57
N GLU A 209 -0.30 9.00 15.21
CA GLU A 209 -0.31 7.68 15.84
C GLU A 209 -1.58 6.89 15.51
N GLY A 210 -1.50 5.58 15.66
CA GLY A 210 -2.60 4.66 15.42
C GLY A 210 -2.95 4.52 13.94
N PRO A 211 -4.20 4.11 13.60
CA PRO A 211 -4.65 3.99 12.22
C PRO A 211 -4.70 5.35 11.52
N VAL A 212 -4.22 5.40 10.27
CA VAL A 212 -4.23 6.58 9.41
C VAL A 212 -4.58 6.17 7.99
N ASN A 213 -5.62 6.76 7.44
CA ASN A 213 -5.98 6.61 6.04
C ASN A 213 -5.07 7.47 5.15
N ALA A 214 -4.75 6.96 3.96
CA ALA A 214 -3.99 7.69 2.96
C ALA A 214 -4.50 7.36 1.55
N ALA A 215 -5.05 8.34 0.86
CA ALA A 215 -5.60 8.20 -0.49
C ALA A 215 -5.44 9.51 -1.25
N ALA A 216 -5.36 9.46 -2.58
CA ALA A 216 -5.49 10.66 -3.40
C ALA A 216 -6.87 11.29 -3.19
N SER A 217 -6.95 12.62 -3.27
CA SER A 217 -8.23 13.34 -3.17
C SER A 217 -9.10 13.05 -4.40
N GLY A 218 -10.35 12.69 -4.18
CA GLY A 218 -11.31 12.36 -5.23
C GLY A 218 -11.39 10.86 -5.53
N THR A 219 -12.29 10.54 -6.44
CA THR A 219 -12.56 9.17 -6.92
C THR A 219 -12.69 9.17 -8.43
N ILE A 220 -12.62 7.99 -9.04
CA ILE A 220 -12.92 7.75 -10.46
C ILE A 220 -13.79 6.51 -10.56
N THR A 221 -14.73 6.47 -11.50
CA THR A 221 -15.51 5.27 -11.78
C THR A 221 -14.79 4.37 -12.80
N ILE A 222 -15.10 3.09 -12.76
CA ILE A 222 -14.59 2.14 -13.76
C ILE A 222 -15.05 2.53 -15.17
N GLY A 223 -16.30 3.00 -15.31
CA GLY A 223 -16.80 3.51 -16.60
C GLY A 223 -16.04 4.74 -17.12
N GLU A 224 -15.55 5.63 -16.23
CA GLU A 224 -14.67 6.74 -16.63
C GLU A 224 -13.32 6.25 -17.12
N ILE A 225 -12.73 5.26 -16.45
CA ILE A 225 -11.49 4.63 -16.90
C ILE A 225 -11.67 4.03 -18.30
N ILE A 226 -12.76 3.28 -18.52
CA ILE A 226 -13.09 2.65 -19.82
C ILE A 226 -13.28 3.73 -20.89
N ARG A 227 -14.13 4.74 -20.64
CA ARG A 227 -14.37 5.82 -21.61
C ARG A 227 -13.08 6.54 -21.99
N TYR A 228 -12.22 6.84 -21.02
CA TYR A 228 -10.94 7.49 -21.29
C TYR A 228 -10.05 6.61 -22.19
N THR A 229 -9.97 5.32 -21.91
CA THR A 229 -9.18 4.39 -22.75
C THR A 229 -9.76 4.24 -24.15
N GLU A 230 -11.09 4.24 -24.31
CA GLU A 230 -11.75 4.28 -25.62
C GLU A 230 -11.39 5.52 -26.44
N GLU A 231 -11.45 6.70 -25.80
CA GLU A 231 -11.10 7.97 -26.44
C GLU A 231 -9.62 7.99 -26.90
N LYS A 232 -8.73 7.46 -26.08
CA LYS A 232 -7.28 7.45 -26.39
C LYS A 232 -6.91 6.42 -27.45
N THR A 233 -7.52 5.25 -27.45
CA THR A 233 -7.24 4.18 -28.43
C THR A 233 -8.03 4.31 -29.73
N GLY A 234 -9.10 5.09 -29.73
CA GLY A 234 -10.07 5.16 -30.83
C GLY A 234 -10.88 3.88 -31.03
N LYS A 235 -10.83 2.96 -30.06
CA LYS A 235 -11.52 1.67 -30.09
C LYS A 235 -12.58 1.61 -29.01
N LYS A 236 -13.62 0.82 -29.23
CA LYS A 236 -14.65 0.56 -28.23
C LYS A 236 -14.28 -0.64 -27.38
N ALA A 237 -14.47 -0.52 -26.07
CA ALA A 237 -14.37 -1.64 -25.15
C ALA A 237 -15.45 -2.67 -25.44
N VAL A 238 -15.09 -3.95 -25.36
CA VAL A 238 -16.03 -5.05 -25.53
C VAL A 238 -16.44 -5.53 -24.13
N LEU A 239 -17.64 -5.14 -23.69
CA LEU A 239 -18.18 -5.58 -22.40
C LEU A 239 -19.09 -6.80 -22.64
N SER A 240 -18.86 -7.89 -21.90
CA SER A 240 -19.59 -9.14 -22.05
C SER A 240 -19.61 -9.95 -20.75
N THR A 241 -20.70 -10.62 -20.48
CA THR A 241 -20.82 -11.56 -19.34
C THR A 241 -19.92 -12.80 -19.48
N GLU A 242 -19.41 -13.07 -20.68
CA GLU A 242 -18.46 -14.15 -20.98
C GLU A 242 -17.02 -13.63 -21.12
N GLY A 243 -16.80 -12.32 -20.84
CA GLY A 243 -15.48 -11.69 -20.90
C GLY A 243 -14.57 -12.10 -19.74
N GLU A 244 -13.31 -11.72 -19.85
CA GLU A 244 -12.35 -11.87 -18.73
C GLU A 244 -12.78 -10.99 -17.57
N GLU A 245 -12.76 -11.54 -16.34
CA GLU A 245 -13.17 -10.83 -15.12
C GLU A 245 -12.27 -9.61 -14.88
N ALA A 246 -12.87 -8.43 -14.88
CA ALA A 246 -12.14 -7.20 -14.72
C ALA A 246 -11.73 -7.01 -13.24
N PRO A 247 -10.55 -6.42 -12.98
CA PRO A 247 -10.16 -5.99 -11.65
C PRO A 247 -11.21 -5.05 -11.05
N TYR A 248 -11.34 -5.10 -9.73
CA TYR A 248 -12.28 -4.29 -8.93
C TYR A 248 -13.74 -4.71 -9.01
N ASN A 249 -14.10 -5.78 -9.75
CA ASN A 249 -15.40 -6.40 -9.63
C ASN A 249 -15.67 -6.78 -8.16
N GLY A 250 -16.92 -6.67 -7.72
CA GLY A 250 -17.32 -6.89 -6.33
C GLY A 250 -16.96 -5.75 -5.36
N PHE A 251 -16.22 -4.72 -5.78
CA PHE A 251 -16.05 -3.54 -4.93
C PHE A 251 -17.34 -2.73 -4.90
N PRO A 252 -17.83 -2.35 -3.70
CA PRO A 252 -18.84 -1.30 -3.60
C PRO A 252 -18.23 0.03 -4.03
N GLY A 253 -19.04 1.02 -4.35
CA GLY A 253 -18.59 2.40 -4.45
C GLY A 253 -18.01 2.86 -3.11
N PHE A 254 -16.78 3.40 -3.09
CA PHE A 254 -16.18 3.88 -1.87
C PHE A 254 -15.27 5.07 -2.09
N SER A 255 -15.16 5.88 -1.06
CA SER A 255 -14.12 6.90 -0.93
C SER A 255 -13.47 6.84 0.45
N ILE A 256 -12.25 7.33 0.53
CA ILE A 256 -11.45 7.28 1.75
C ILE A 256 -11.31 8.69 2.32
N ASN A 257 -11.68 8.87 3.58
CA ASN A 257 -11.47 10.10 4.31
C ASN A 257 -10.02 10.22 4.76
N THR A 258 -9.38 11.36 4.49
CA THR A 258 -7.96 11.63 4.80
C THR A 258 -7.77 12.80 5.79
N GLU A 259 -8.85 13.28 6.39
CA GLU A 259 -8.86 14.45 7.30
C GLU A 259 -7.82 14.32 8.44
N LYS A 260 -7.58 13.11 8.94
CA LYS A 260 -6.58 12.87 10.00
C LYS A 260 -5.16 13.18 9.54
N ALA A 261 -4.78 12.72 8.37
CA ALA A 261 -3.46 13.00 7.77
C ALA A 261 -3.33 14.47 7.37
N GLU A 262 -4.38 15.05 6.80
CA GLU A 262 -4.43 16.45 6.39
C GLU A 262 -4.34 17.39 7.61
N GLY A 263 -5.02 17.06 8.71
CA GLY A 263 -4.92 17.78 9.97
C GLY A 263 -3.52 17.76 10.60
N ALA A 264 -2.70 16.77 10.24
CA ALA A 264 -1.28 16.70 10.61
C ALA A 264 -0.35 17.42 9.61
N GLY A 265 -0.90 18.04 8.57
CA GLY A 265 -0.15 18.85 7.60
C GLY A 265 0.26 18.12 6.32
N TYR A 266 -0.22 16.89 6.06
CA TYR A 266 0.01 16.23 4.78
C TYR A 266 -1.18 16.41 3.83
N HIS A 267 -0.93 16.97 2.65
CA HIS A 267 -1.95 17.19 1.62
C HIS A 267 -1.75 16.24 0.46
N PHE A 268 -2.73 15.37 0.25
CA PHE A 268 -2.71 14.42 -0.86
C PHE A 268 -3.00 15.10 -2.20
N SER A 269 -2.36 14.63 -3.26
CA SER A 269 -2.62 15.09 -4.63
C SER A 269 -4.04 14.71 -5.08
N GLY A 270 -4.63 15.53 -5.96
CA GLY A 270 -5.87 15.16 -6.64
C GLY A 270 -5.66 13.94 -7.55
N LEU A 271 -6.59 12.99 -7.52
CA LEU A 271 -6.55 11.78 -8.35
C LEU A 271 -6.47 12.13 -9.84
N ASP A 272 -7.23 13.13 -10.28
CA ASP A 272 -7.29 13.65 -11.66
C ASP A 272 -5.93 14.19 -12.16
N THR A 273 -5.06 14.61 -11.26
CA THR A 273 -3.76 15.18 -11.64
C THR A 273 -2.78 14.16 -12.19
N TRP A 274 -2.99 12.85 -11.95
CA TRP A 274 -2.05 11.80 -12.33
C TRP A 274 -2.66 10.55 -12.97
N ILE A 275 -3.93 10.19 -12.68
CA ILE A 275 -4.52 8.93 -13.14
C ILE A 275 -4.58 8.82 -14.67
N TYR A 276 -4.94 9.89 -15.34
CA TYR A 276 -5.02 9.93 -16.81
C TYR A 276 -3.65 9.80 -17.47
N ARG A 277 -2.61 10.39 -16.89
CA ARG A 277 -1.23 10.20 -17.38
C ARG A 277 -0.72 8.76 -17.20
N LEU A 278 -1.19 8.07 -16.17
CA LEU A 278 -0.89 6.67 -15.98
C LEU A 278 -1.65 5.78 -17.00
N LEU A 279 -2.89 6.12 -17.31
CA LEU A 279 -3.66 5.46 -18.38
C LEU A 279 -3.04 5.71 -19.75
N ASP A 280 -2.57 6.93 -20.06
CA ASP A 280 -1.83 7.22 -21.29
C ASP A 280 -0.57 6.34 -21.41
N PHE A 281 0.21 6.24 -20.33
CA PHE A 281 1.41 5.39 -20.29
C PHE A 281 1.08 3.92 -20.59
N TYR A 282 0.00 3.37 -20.03
CA TYR A 282 -0.42 2.01 -20.34
C TYR A 282 -0.96 1.86 -21.77
N GLY A 283 -1.67 2.86 -22.29
CA GLY A 283 -2.12 2.87 -23.68
C GLY A 283 -0.97 2.83 -24.68
N GLU A 284 0.10 3.57 -24.44
CA GLU A 284 1.31 3.58 -25.26
C GLU A 284 2.05 2.24 -25.28
N MET A 285 1.94 1.43 -24.22
CA MET A 285 2.54 0.09 -24.16
C MET A 285 1.81 -0.94 -25.05
N GLU A 286 0.57 -0.67 -25.43
CA GLU A 286 -0.29 -1.60 -26.18
C GLU A 286 -0.40 -1.22 -27.69
N GLY A 287 0.10 -0.07 -28.10
CA GLY A 287 0.18 0.42 -29.50
C GLY A 287 1.46 0.04 -30.15
#